data_672430fb9bca891185c26b3703ca82e6
#
_entry.id   672430fb9bca891185c26b3703ca82e6
#
_cell.length_a   1.000
_cell.length_b   1.000
_cell.length_c   1.000
_cell.angle_alpha   90.00
_cell.angle_beta   90.00
_cell.angle_gamma   90.00
#
_symmetry.space_group_name_H-M   'P 1'
#
loop_
_entity.id
_entity.type
_entity.pdbx_description
1 polymer ?
#
loop_
_entity_poly.entity_id
_entity_poly.type
_entity_poly.pdbx_seq_one_letter_code
_entity_poly.pdbx_strand_id
1 'polypeptide(L)'
;MSSSSLPSRRAPFVTTRVPLSRRRFLQGAGIALSLPFLESMLPGVARAGAKADNPLAPGAKPRRMLAVCNNLGLLGDQFFPTGTGRDYVASPYLKFLQDHRADFSVFSGVSHPNVDGGHPADVCFLTAAPHPGSSSFRNTVSLDQHIAEQIGTLTRFPSLTLAVNTRTRSLSWTGTGVAIPPEDKAAEVFKQLFLQGSPEQVKAQLRQLDNGRSILDTIAGQARELSRGVTARDRDRLDQYFTSVRDLEHRLQASRGWETKPKPVVHAPVPVDPTNPAAYMEKVKIMYDLARLAFETDSTRAITLMLD
;
A
#
# COMPACT_ATOMS: atom_id res chain seq x y z
N MET A 1 -24.59 36.70 -55.63
CA MET A 1 -24.70 35.48 -54.78
C MET A 1 -23.30 35.09 -54.38
N SER A 2 -22.88 35.53 -53.20
CA SER A 2 -21.52 35.26 -52.66
C SER A 2 -21.69 34.35 -51.46
N SER A 3 -21.21 33.11 -51.54
CA SER A 3 -21.17 32.16 -50.46
C SER A 3 -19.89 32.38 -49.68
N SER A 4 -20.02 32.89 -48.46
CA SER A 4 -18.92 32.98 -47.48
C SER A 4 -18.75 31.64 -46.79
N SER A 5 -17.65 30.97 -47.02
CA SER A 5 -17.22 29.80 -46.29
C SER A 5 -16.61 30.19 -44.92
N LEU A 6 -17.18 29.69 -43.85
CA LEU A 6 -16.63 29.80 -42.48
C LEU A 6 -15.33 28.98 -42.37
N PRO A 7 -14.30 29.49 -41.68
CA PRO A 7 -13.07 28.71 -41.43
C PRO A 7 -13.30 27.62 -40.37
N SER A 8 -12.91 26.40 -40.70
CA SER A 8 -12.92 25.26 -39.78
C SER A 8 -12.02 25.52 -38.57
N ARG A 9 -12.58 25.47 -37.38
CA ARG A 9 -11.83 25.49 -36.13
C ARG A 9 -10.97 24.22 -36.07
N ARG A 10 -9.67 24.35 -36.26
CA ARG A 10 -8.72 23.30 -35.96
C ARG A 10 -8.66 23.16 -34.43
N ALA A 11 -8.93 21.96 -33.90
CA ALA A 11 -8.72 21.61 -32.50
C ALA A 11 -7.22 21.78 -32.13
N PRO A 12 -6.90 22.26 -30.94
CA PRO A 12 -5.50 22.42 -30.54
C PRO A 12 -4.83 21.05 -30.41
N PHE A 13 -3.79 20.84 -31.20
CA PHE A 13 -2.97 19.62 -31.14
C PHE A 13 -1.98 19.77 -29.99
N VAL A 14 -2.18 19.05 -28.89
CA VAL A 14 -1.22 18.99 -27.79
C VAL A 14 -0.19 17.93 -28.14
N THR A 15 1.00 18.34 -28.60
CA THR A 15 2.11 17.40 -28.78
C THR A 15 2.77 17.11 -27.46
N THR A 16 2.74 15.88 -27.01
CA THR A 16 3.37 15.39 -25.77
C THR A 16 4.90 15.32 -25.80
N ARG A 17 5.54 15.85 -26.87
CA ARG A 17 6.99 15.75 -27.10
C ARG A 17 7.80 16.99 -26.69
N VAL A 18 7.18 18.09 -26.33
CA VAL A 18 7.89 19.32 -25.93
C VAL A 18 7.57 19.64 -24.48
N PRO A 19 8.56 19.73 -23.57
CA PRO A 19 8.30 20.09 -22.19
C PRO A 19 7.73 21.51 -22.12
N LEU A 20 6.51 21.65 -21.59
CA LEU A 20 5.88 22.93 -21.33
C LEU A 20 6.61 23.64 -20.18
N SER A 21 7.19 24.81 -20.44
CA SER A 21 7.80 25.61 -19.38
C SER A 21 6.71 26.25 -18.52
N ARG A 22 6.85 26.23 -17.18
CA ARG A 22 5.96 26.88 -16.22
C ARG A 22 5.63 28.32 -16.60
N ARG A 23 6.61 29.03 -17.09
CA ARG A 23 6.48 30.47 -17.48
C ARG A 23 5.56 30.68 -18.68
N ARG A 24 5.61 29.81 -19.68
CA ARG A 24 4.72 29.88 -20.86
C ARG A 24 3.29 29.48 -20.57
N PHE A 25 3.10 28.56 -19.64
CA PHE A 25 1.76 28.15 -19.19
C PHE A 25 1.08 29.26 -18.38
N LEU A 26 1.81 29.88 -17.46
CA LEU A 26 1.29 30.98 -16.61
C LEU A 26 1.02 32.26 -17.43
N GLN A 27 1.75 32.53 -18.51
CA GLN A 27 1.52 33.69 -19.38
C GLN A 27 0.27 33.55 -20.26
N GLY A 28 -0.21 32.32 -20.49
CA GLY A 28 -1.42 32.08 -21.32
C GLY A 28 -2.73 32.02 -20.54
N ALA A 29 -2.70 31.87 -19.20
CA ALA A 29 -3.90 31.51 -18.44
C ALA A 29 -4.49 32.62 -17.58
N GLY A 30 -3.82 33.75 -17.32
CA GLY A 30 -4.38 34.91 -16.58
C GLY A 30 -4.95 34.65 -15.18
N ILE A 31 -4.84 33.44 -14.64
CA ILE A 31 -5.38 33.00 -13.34
C ILE A 31 -4.30 32.14 -12.66
N ALA A 32 -3.85 32.54 -11.49
CA ALA A 32 -2.96 31.75 -10.65
C ALA A 32 -3.75 30.62 -9.96
N LEU A 33 -4.00 29.53 -10.67
CA LEU A 33 -4.43 28.27 -10.07
C LEU A 33 -3.19 27.49 -9.65
N SER A 34 -3.11 27.09 -8.38
CA SER A 34 -2.11 26.13 -7.92
C SER A 34 -2.41 24.77 -8.55
N LEU A 35 -1.76 24.50 -9.69
CA LEU A 35 -1.88 23.21 -10.35
C LEU A 35 -1.08 22.15 -9.59
N PRO A 36 -1.60 20.93 -9.45
CA PRO A 36 -0.82 19.81 -8.96
C PRO A 36 0.43 19.61 -9.85
N PHE A 37 1.50 19.11 -9.27
CA PHE A 37 2.72 18.79 -10.00
C PHE A 37 2.43 17.75 -11.09
N LEU A 38 2.53 18.15 -12.35
CA LEU A 38 2.41 17.23 -13.47
C LEU A 38 3.79 16.66 -13.82
N GLU A 39 3.88 15.36 -14.05
CA GLU A 39 5.13 14.68 -14.46
C GLU A 39 5.77 15.30 -15.71
N SER A 40 4.98 15.87 -16.60
CA SER A 40 5.45 16.61 -17.78
C SER A 40 6.22 17.91 -17.46
N MET A 41 6.16 18.38 -16.21
CA MET A 41 6.87 19.59 -15.74
C MET A 41 8.25 19.28 -15.16
N LEU A 42 8.62 18.01 -14.98
CA LEU A 42 9.95 17.62 -14.53
C LEU A 42 10.98 17.79 -15.64
N PRO A 43 12.19 18.34 -15.32
CA PRO A 43 13.28 18.41 -16.28
C PRO A 43 13.61 17.03 -16.83
N GLY A 44 13.96 16.93 -18.13
CA GLY A 44 14.25 15.67 -18.81
C GLY A 44 15.37 14.84 -18.16
N VAL A 45 16.29 15.48 -17.41
CA VAL A 45 17.32 14.82 -16.60
C VAL A 45 16.74 14.03 -15.41
N ALA A 46 15.64 14.52 -14.81
CA ALA A 46 14.96 13.78 -13.73
C ALA A 46 14.22 12.53 -14.26
N ARG A 47 13.84 12.54 -15.56
CA ARG A 47 13.28 11.36 -16.24
C ARG A 47 14.33 10.34 -16.67
N ALA A 48 15.57 10.76 -16.97
CA ALA A 48 16.63 9.86 -17.39
C ALA A 48 17.18 9.01 -16.24
N GLY A 49 17.06 9.48 -14.99
CA GLY A 49 17.40 8.71 -13.80
C GLY A 49 16.30 7.77 -13.30
N ALA A 50 15.09 8.02 -13.71
CA ALA A 50 13.92 7.21 -13.40
C ALA A 50 13.49 6.40 -14.65
N LYS A 51 14.35 5.52 -15.15
CA LYS A 51 13.85 4.23 -15.63
C LYS A 51 13.31 3.55 -14.36
N ALA A 52 12.09 3.86 -13.99
CA ALA A 52 11.34 3.02 -13.08
C ALA A 52 11.36 1.65 -13.76
N ASP A 53 12.15 0.73 -13.24
CA ASP A 53 12.08 -0.67 -13.61
C ASP A 53 10.60 -1.00 -13.48
N ASN A 54 9.95 -1.26 -14.61
CA ASN A 54 8.54 -1.65 -14.57
C ASN A 54 8.50 -2.91 -13.68
N PRO A 55 7.91 -2.85 -12.47
CA PRO A 55 7.90 -3.98 -11.55
C PRO A 55 7.14 -5.18 -12.12
N LEU A 56 6.43 -4.96 -13.23
CA LEU A 56 5.67 -5.95 -13.98
C LEU A 56 6.44 -6.46 -15.22
N ALA A 57 7.64 -5.92 -15.51
CA ALA A 57 8.43 -6.39 -16.65
C ALA A 57 8.92 -7.83 -16.41
N PRO A 58 8.90 -8.69 -17.44
CA PRO A 58 9.49 -10.02 -17.33
C PRO A 58 10.96 -9.93 -16.88
N GLY A 59 11.31 -10.62 -15.79
CA GLY A 59 12.66 -10.61 -15.23
C GLY A 59 13.00 -9.46 -14.28
N ALA A 60 12.04 -8.53 -14.00
CA ALA A 60 12.23 -7.51 -12.99
C ALA A 60 12.36 -8.15 -11.59
N LYS A 61 13.35 -7.69 -10.82
CA LYS A 61 13.50 -8.13 -9.43
C LYS A 61 12.29 -7.61 -8.61
N PRO A 62 11.58 -8.48 -7.88
CA PRO A 62 10.43 -8.05 -7.09
C PRO A 62 10.88 -7.09 -5.98
N ARG A 63 10.26 -5.93 -5.93
CA ARG A 63 10.42 -4.99 -4.81
C ARG A 63 9.48 -5.41 -3.68
N ARG A 64 9.96 -5.32 -2.45
CA ARG A 64 9.23 -5.72 -1.25
C ARG A 64 9.27 -4.59 -0.24
N MET A 65 8.18 -4.42 0.51
CA MET A 65 8.06 -3.45 1.59
C MET A 65 7.72 -4.17 2.89
N LEU A 66 8.52 -3.94 3.92
CA LEU A 66 8.19 -4.23 5.31
C LEU A 66 8.15 -2.90 6.06
N ALA A 67 7.00 -2.53 6.61
CA ALA A 67 6.86 -1.40 7.51
C ALA A 67 6.70 -1.90 8.94
N VAL A 68 7.62 -1.49 9.82
CA VAL A 68 7.58 -1.85 11.23
C VAL A 68 7.33 -0.59 12.05
N CYS A 69 6.27 -0.60 12.86
CA CYS A 69 5.97 0.47 13.80
C CYS A 69 6.23 0.01 15.22
N ASN A 70 7.15 0.68 15.90
CA ASN A 70 7.30 0.60 17.33
C ASN A 70 6.50 1.76 17.95
N ASN A 71 5.27 1.48 18.38
CA ASN A 71 4.30 2.48 18.77
C ASN A 71 4.70 3.36 19.95
N LEU A 72 5.54 2.84 20.84
CA LEU A 72 6.12 3.62 21.95
C LEU A 72 7.38 4.40 21.55
N GLY A 73 7.86 4.22 20.33
CA GLY A 73 9.08 4.85 19.85
C GLY A 73 10.36 4.18 20.36
N LEU A 74 11.47 4.84 20.10
CA LEU A 74 12.81 4.45 20.51
C LEU A 74 13.39 5.53 21.41
N LEU A 75 14.29 5.15 22.30
CA LEU A 75 15.05 6.12 23.10
C LEU A 75 15.98 6.91 22.16
N GLY A 76 15.66 8.18 21.92
CA GLY A 76 16.34 9.02 20.94
C GLY A 76 17.85 9.09 21.13
N ASP A 77 18.30 9.28 22.36
CA ASP A 77 19.72 9.35 22.72
C ASP A 77 20.47 8.01 22.48
N GLN A 78 19.75 6.90 22.44
CA GLN A 78 20.31 5.58 22.18
C GLN A 78 20.22 5.21 20.70
N PHE A 79 19.32 5.83 19.94
CA PHE A 79 19.05 5.49 18.54
C PHE A 79 19.71 6.46 17.56
N PHE A 80 19.52 7.78 17.74
CA PHE A 80 20.03 8.73 16.78
C PHE A 80 21.56 8.87 16.87
N PRO A 81 22.27 8.81 15.73
CA PRO A 81 23.71 8.99 15.71
C PRO A 81 24.12 10.44 15.92
N THR A 82 25.38 10.65 16.30
CA THR A 82 25.99 11.98 16.31
C THR A 82 26.59 12.28 14.94
N GLY A 83 26.24 13.44 14.38
CA GLY A 83 26.65 13.86 13.04
C GLY A 83 25.63 13.47 11.96
N THR A 84 25.93 13.88 10.73
CA THR A 84 25.07 13.69 9.56
C THR A 84 25.88 13.11 8.39
N GLY A 85 25.17 12.68 7.34
CA GLY A 85 25.81 12.10 6.16
C GLY A 85 26.29 10.67 6.40
N ARG A 86 27.35 10.26 5.71
CA ARG A 86 27.88 8.88 5.79
C ARG A 86 28.82 8.64 6.97
N ASP A 87 29.43 9.72 7.50
CA ASP A 87 30.51 9.63 8.50
C ASP A 87 30.01 9.85 9.93
N TYR A 88 28.73 9.60 10.18
CA TYR A 88 28.15 9.71 11.51
C TYR A 88 28.76 8.71 12.50
N VAL A 89 28.81 9.08 13.78
CA VAL A 89 29.20 8.17 14.86
C VAL A 89 27.99 7.33 15.25
N ALA A 90 28.12 6.01 15.14
CA ALA A 90 27.02 5.09 15.44
C ALA A 90 26.62 5.17 16.92
N SER A 91 25.33 5.35 17.17
CA SER A 91 24.71 5.28 18.48
C SER A 91 24.72 3.84 19.05
N PRO A 92 24.43 3.65 20.33
CA PRO A 92 24.39 2.31 20.93
C PRO A 92 23.52 1.31 20.14
N TYR A 93 22.33 1.72 19.69
CA TYR A 93 21.45 0.82 18.90
C TYR A 93 21.99 0.57 17.49
N LEU A 94 22.53 1.58 16.83
CA LEU A 94 23.06 1.45 15.47
C LEU A 94 24.34 0.60 15.42
N LYS A 95 25.06 0.43 16.53
CA LYS A 95 26.20 -0.48 16.59
C LYS A 95 25.82 -1.93 16.30
N PHE A 96 24.60 -2.35 16.66
CA PHE A 96 24.09 -3.69 16.33
C PHE A 96 23.86 -3.89 14.83
N LEU A 97 23.77 -2.80 14.06
CA LEU A 97 23.57 -2.82 12.61
C LEU A 97 24.84 -2.46 11.82
N GLN A 98 26.01 -2.50 12.48
CA GLN A 98 27.28 -2.03 11.87
C GLN A 98 27.63 -2.77 10.57
N ASP A 99 27.34 -4.06 10.49
CA ASP A 99 27.58 -4.89 9.31
C ASP A 99 26.70 -4.47 8.11
N HIS A 100 25.60 -3.77 8.37
CA HIS A 100 24.65 -3.29 7.37
C HIS A 100 24.71 -1.77 7.16
N ARG A 101 25.76 -1.12 7.66
CA ARG A 101 25.87 0.35 7.65
C ARG A 101 25.65 0.98 6.27
N ALA A 102 26.03 0.30 5.21
CA ALA A 102 25.86 0.78 3.84
C ALA A 102 24.43 0.58 3.29
N ASP A 103 23.60 -0.22 3.97
CA ASP A 103 22.32 -0.70 3.45
C ASP A 103 21.12 0.02 4.04
N PHE A 104 21.31 0.95 5.00
CA PHE A 104 20.21 1.71 5.62
C PHE A 104 20.52 3.19 5.76
N SER A 105 19.45 3.98 5.97
CA SER A 105 19.53 5.40 6.29
C SER A 105 18.72 5.69 7.56
N VAL A 106 19.26 6.59 8.39
CA VAL A 106 18.59 7.07 9.61
C VAL A 106 18.07 8.47 9.34
N PHE A 107 16.79 8.69 9.59
CA PHE A 107 16.13 9.99 9.47
C PHE A 107 15.71 10.48 10.85
N SER A 108 16.01 11.72 11.17
CA SER A 108 15.54 12.41 12.38
C SER A 108 14.74 13.64 11.99
N GLY A 109 13.86 14.10 12.89
CA GLY A 109 13.05 15.29 12.67
C GLY A 109 11.96 15.13 11.59
N VAL A 110 11.61 13.91 11.25
CA VAL A 110 10.53 13.61 10.30
C VAL A 110 9.24 13.32 11.08
N SER A 111 8.16 14.00 10.71
CA SER A 111 6.84 13.81 11.29
C SER A 111 5.75 14.01 10.25
N HIS A 112 4.58 13.44 10.49
CA HIS A 112 3.40 13.74 9.69
C HIS A 112 2.78 15.06 10.13
N PRO A 113 2.41 15.96 9.19
CA PRO A 113 1.70 17.19 9.54
C PRO A 113 0.38 16.92 10.27
N ASN A 114 0.13 17.65 11.36
CA ASN A 114 -1.12 17.55 12.13
C ASN A 114 -1.47 16.15 12.69
N VAL A 115 -0.49 15.26 12.77
CA VAL A 115 -0.63 13.99 13.51
C VAL A 115 -0.16 14.23 14.94
N ASP A 116 -1.10 14.20 15.86
CA ASP A 116 -0.96 14.51 17.28
C ASP A 116 -1.51 13.38 18.16
N GLY A 117 -1.52 13.59 19.48
CA GLY A 117 -2.23 12.72 20.41
C GLY A 117 -1.43 11.52 20.95
N GLY A 118 -0.13 11.41 20.69
CA GLY A 118 0.71 10.33 21.23
C GLY A 118 0.25 8.93 20.78
N HIS A 119 -0.32 8.12 21.68
CA HIS A 119 -0.76 6.76 21.37
C HIS A 119 -1.71 6.63 20.14
N PRO A 120 -2.67 7.53 19.89
CA PRO A 120 -3.49 7.46 18.68
C PRO A 120 -2.70 7.64 17.37
N ALA A 121 -1.49 8.21 17.41
CA ALA A 121 -0.74 8.55 16.21
C ALA A 121 -0.22 7.33 15.43
N ASP A 122 -0.08 6.17 16.05
CA ASP A 122 0.42 4.95 15.39
C ASP A 122 -0.46 4.48 14.24
N VAL A 123 -1.79 4.65 14.35
CA VAL A 123 -2.73 4.29 13.26
C VAL A 123 -2.55 5.16 12.02
N CYS A 124 -1.85 6.29 12.15
CA CYS A 124 -1.53 7.21 11.05
C CYS A 124 -0.13 6.98 10.45
N PHE A 125 0.63 6.00 10.94
CA PHE A 125 2.01 5.75 10.53
C PHE A 125 2.17 5.62 9.01
N LEU A 126 1.27 4.92 8.34
CA LEU A 126 1.29 4.71 6.89
C LEU A 126 0.25 5.51 6.11
N THR A 127 -0.54 6.34 6.76
CA THR A 127 -1.62 7.13 6.13
C THR A 127 -1.39 8.63 6.20
N ALA A 128 -0.64 9.11 7.20
CA ALA A 128 -0.47 10.53 7.51
C ALA A 128 -1.81 11.27 7.72
N ALA A 129 -2.90 10.58 8.06
CA ALA A 129 -4.20 11.19 8.29
C ALA A 129 -4.14 12.08 9.55
N PRO A 130 -4.59 13.36 9.47
CA PRO A 130 -4.43 14.31 10.56
C PRO A 130 -5.40 14.06 11.72
N HIS A 131 -5.04 14.53 12.91
CA HIS A 131 -5.86 14.55 14.12
C HIS A 131 -6.43 13.20 14.56
N PRO A 132 -5.59 12.16 14.74
CA PRO A 132 -6.07 10.81 15.10
C PRO A 132 -6.77 10.73 16.46
N GLY A 133 -6.58 11.70 17.34
CA GLY A 133 -7.29 11.80 18.63
C GLY A 133 -8.67 12.45 18.55
N SER A 134 -9.09 12.97 17.39
CA SER A 134 -10.38 13.62 17.23
C SER A 134 -11.53 12.62 17.16
N SER A 135 -12.68 12.96 17.73
CA SER A 135 -13.91 12.17 17.59
C SER A 135 -14.45 12.11 16.15
N SER A 136 -14.04 13.05 15.32
CA SER A 136 -14.35 13.08 13.87
C SER A 136 -13.29 12.46 13.00
N PHE A 137 -12.27 11.80 13.58
CA PHE A 137 -11.16 11.20 12.86
C PHE A 137 -11.65 10.20 11.82
N ARG A 138 -11.12 10.32 10.61
CA ARG A 138 -11.29 9.35 9.53
C ARG A 138 -9.93 9.07 8.91
N ASN A 139 -9.56 7.82 8.94
CA ASN A 139 -8.32 7.39 8.30
C ASN A 139 -8.49 7.29 6.78
N THR A 140 -7.38 7.15 6.07
CA THR A 140 -7.30 7.07 4.61
C THR A 140 -6.53 5.80 4.21
N VAL A 141 -6.32 5.59 2.92
CA VAL A 141 -5.54 4.46 2.43
C VAL A 141 -4.11 4.48 2.98
N SER A 142 -3.66 3.37 3.52
CA SER A 142 -2.28 3.19 3.96
C SER A 142 -1.35 2.83 2.81
N LEU A 143 -0.06 3.15 2.95
CA LEU A 143 0.96 2.92 1.92
C LEU A 143 1.03 1.45 1.47
N ASP A 144 0.93 0.50 2.39
CA ASP A 144 0.92 -0.93 2.09
C ASP A 144 -0.29 -1.33 1.24
N GLN A 145 -1.47 -0.76 1.54
CA GLN A 145 -2.68 -1.00 0.75
C GLN A 145 -2.62 -0.31 -0.61
N HIS A 146 -2.04 0.87 -0.69
CA HIS A 146 -1.78 1.51 -1.97
C HIS A 146 -0.83 0.66 -2.85
N ILE A 147 0.21 0.07 -2.27
CA ILE A 147 1.09 -0.88 -2.97
C ILE A 147 0.31 -2.14 -3.37
N ALA A 148 -0.51 -2.69 -2.47
CA ALA A 148 -1.32 -3.87 -2.74
C ALA A 148 -2.32 -3.63 -3.89
N GLU A 149 -2.83 -2.43 -4.05
CA GLU A 149 -3.68 -2.04 -5.19
C GLU A 149 -2.95 -2.14 -6.52
N GLN A 150 -1.66 -1.83 -6.56
CA GLN A 150 -0.87 -1.83 -7.78
C GLN A 150 -0.30 -3.20 -8.15
N ILE A 151 0.22 -3.94 -7.17
CA ILE A 151 0.99 -5.16 -7.42
C ILE A 151 0.49 -6.39 -6.64
N GLY A 152 -0.55 -6.25 -5.81
CA GLY A 152 -1.00 -7.32 -4.92
C GLY A 152 -1.52 -8.57 -5.64
N THR A 153 -1.99 -8.43 -6.88
CA THR A 153 -2.44 -9.58 -7.69
C THR A 153 -1.29 -10.47 -8.19
N LEU A 154 -0.04 -9.99 -8.10
CA LEU A 154 1.15 -10.75 -8.51
C LEU A 154 1.53 -11.83 -7.50
N THR A 155 1.00 -11.77 -6.29
CA THR A 155 1.27 -12.69 -5.18
C THR A 155 -0.03 -13.27 -4.62
N ARG A 156 0.07 -14.38 -3.88
CA ARG A 156 -1.10 -15.02 -3.27
C ARG A 156 -1.81 -14.09 -2.28
N PHE A 157 -1.03 -13.37 -1.49
CA PHE A 157 -1.54 -12.41 -0.51
C PHE A 157 -1.16 -11.00 -0.97
N PRO A 158 -2.13 -10.13 -1.28
CA PRO A 158 -1.86 -8.76 -1.71
C PRO A 158 -1.03 -7.98 -0.69
N SER A 159 -1.30 -8.21 0.60
CA SER A 159 -0.54 -7.70 1.75
C SER A 159 -0.71 -8.63 2.94
N LEU A 160 0.18 -8.50 3.92
CA LEU A 160 0.03 -9.12 5.25
C LEU A 160 0.08 -8.02 6.31
N THR A 161 -0.91 -8.01 7.17
CA THR A 161 -0.97 -7.12 8.33
C THR A 161 -0.73 -7.93 9.58
N LEU A 162 0.40 -7.68 10.24
CA LEU A 162 0.86 -8.45 11.39
C LEU A 162 0.98 -7.55 12.62
N ALA A 163 0.80 -8.14 13.80
CA ALA A 163 1.09 -7.50 15.07
C ALA A 163 1.68 -8.51 16.07
N VAL A 164 2.29 -8.00 17.13
CA VAL A 164 2.84 -8.88 18.17
C VAL A 164 1.78 -9.21 19.22
N ASN A 165 1.07 -8.23 19.76
CA ASN A 165 0.14 -8.45 20.88
C ASN A 165 -1.27 -7.90 20.65
N THR A 166 -1.56 -7.24 19.52
CA THR A 166 -2.86 -6.59 19.30
C THR A 166 -3.57 -7.10 18.05
N ARG A 167 -4.90 -7.17 18.13
CA ARG A 167 -5.79 -7.38 16.99
C ARG A 167 -6.70 -6.18 16.72
N THR A 168 -6.66 -5.20 17.59
CA THR A 168 -7.59 -4.05 17.56
C THR A 168 -6.96 -2.81 16.95
N ARG A 169 -5.62 -2.74 16.89
CA ARG A 169 -4.88 -1.62 16.31
C ARG A 169 -4.17 -2.08 15.04
N SER A 170 -4.28 -1.31 13.99
CA SER A 170 -3.75 -1.68 12.68
C SER A 170 -2.98 -0.54 12.04
N LEU A 171 -1.91 -0.88 11.32
CA LEU A 171 -1.19 0.04 10.44
C LEU A 171 -1.81 0.09 9.03
N SER A 172 -2.64 -0.92 8.69
CA SER A 172 -3.19 -1.11 7.35
C SER A 172 -4.65 -0.64 7.27
N TRP A 173 -4.94 0.22 6.30
CA TRP A 173 -6.24 0.87 6.14
C TRP A 173 -6.66 0.89 4.68
N THR A 174 -7.91 0.55 4.42
CA THR A 174 -8.50 0.63 3.07
C THR A 174 -8.69 2.07 2.62
N GLY A 175 -8.90 2.28 1.30
CA GLY A 175 -9.22 3.60 0.75
C GLY A 175 -10.49 4.25 1.30
N THR A 176 -11.39 3.45 1.91
CA THR A 176 -12.60 3.94 2.59
C THR A 176 -12.40 4.24 4.08
N GLY A 177 -11.17 4.10 4.59
CA GLY A 177 -10.85 4.37 6.00
C GLY A 177 -11.24 3.25 6.96
N VAL A 178 -11.36 2.03 6.48
CA VAL A 178 -11.61 0.84 7.30
C VAL A 178 -10.29 0.17 7.65
N ALA A 179 -10.06 -0.09 8.95
CA ALA A 179 -8.89 -0.82 9.41
C ALA A 179 -8.92 -2.28 8.94
N ILE A 180 -7.78 -2.78 8.48
CA ILE A 180 -7.58 -4.21 8.20
C ILE A 180 -7.01 -4.83 9.47
N PRO A 181 -7.73 -5.75 10.14
CA PRO A 181 -7.26 -6.33 11.40
C PRO A 181 -5.93 -7.06 11.22
N PRO A 182 -4.94 -6.85 12.09
CA PRO A 182 -3.70 -7.59 12.04
C PRO A 182 -3.88 -9.00 12.60
N GLU A 183 -3.07 -9.94 12.12
CA GLU A 183 -2.94 -11.26 12.75
C GLU A 183 -1.77 -11.25 13.74
N ASP A 184 -2.05 -11.61 14.96
CA ASP A 184 -1.09 -11.66 16.06
C ASP A 184 -0.70 -13.08 16.49
N LYS A 185 -1.29 -14.11 15.88
CA LYS A 185 -0.95 -15.51 16.13
C LYS A 185 -0.03 -16.05 15.05
N ALA A 186 1.21 -16.28 15.41
CA ALA A 186 2.24 -16.77 14.52
C ALA A 186 1.87 -18.11 13.87
N ALA A 187 1.26 -19.02 14.63
CA ALA A 187 0.78 -20.29 14.12
C ALA A 187 -0.29 -20.14 13.02
N GLU A 188 -1.20 -19.17 13.16
CA GLU A 188 -2.23 -18.91 12.14
C GLU A 188 -1.62 -18.27 10.88
N VAL A 189 -0.69 -17.31 11.04
CA VAL A 189 0.07 -16.75 9.91
C VAL A 189 0.80 -17.85 9.14
N PHE A 190 1.50 -18.74 9.84
CA PHE A 190 2.21 -19.86 9.21
C PHE A 190 1.25 -20.78 8.44
N LYS A 191 0.14 -21.17 9.05
CA LYS A 191 -0.89 -22.00 8.41
C LYS A 191 -1.47 -21.33 7.16
N GLN A 192 -1.77 -20.04 7.26
CA GLN A 192 -2.29 -19.27 6.14
C GLN A 192 -1.31 -19.25 4.96
N LEU A 193 -0.02 -19.05 5.24
CA LEU A 193 1.02 -18.91 4.22
C LEU A 193 1.41 -20.25 3.58
N PHE A 194 1.59 -21.32 4.37
CA PHE A 194 2.35 -22.50 3.97
C PHE A 194 1.57 -23.81 4.05
N LEU A 195 0.52 -23.93 4.87
CA LEU A 195 -0.24 -25.18 4.94
C LEU A 195 -1.38 -25.18 3.94
N GLN A 196 -1.37 -26.18 3.06
CA GLN A 196 -2.47 -26.40 2.12
C GLN A 196 -3.73 -26.78 2.89
N GLY A 197 -4.86 -26.12 2.58
CA GLY A 197 -6.16 -26.51 3.09
C GLY A 197 -6.62 -27.88 2.55
N SER A 198 -7.58 -28.52 3.23
CA SER A 198 -8.20 -29.72 2.68
C SER A 198 -8.92 -29.40 1.36
N PRO A 199 -9.15 -30.42 0.47
CA PRO A 199 -9.90 -30.21 -0.76
C PRO A 199 -11.28 -29.56 -0.52
N GLU A 200 -11.93 -29.89 0.60
CA GLU A 200 -13.23 -29.32 0.99
C GLU A 200 -13.09 -27.84 1.38
N GLN A 201 -12.03 -27.48 2.11
CA GLN A 201 -11.74 -26.09 2.47
C GLN A 201 -11.45 -25.23 1.23
N VAL A 202 -10.62 -25.74 0.31
CA VAL A 202 -10.32 -25.06 -0.96
C VAL A 202 -11.61 -24.88 -1.77
N LYS A 203 -12.45 -25.93 -1.86
CA LYS A 203 -13.75 -25.85 -2.55
C LYS A 203 -14.71 -24.87 -1.90
N ALA A 204 -14.72 -24.78 -0.57
CA ALA A 204 -15.53 -23.79 0.15
C ALA A 204 -15.05 -22.36 -0.13
N GLN A 205 -13.73 -22.11 -0.12
CA GLN A 205 -13.15 -20.81 -0.44
C GLN A 205 -13.46 -20.39 -1.89
N LEU A 206 -13.32 -21.28 -2.84
CA LEU A 206 -13.67 -21.00 -4.24
C LEU A 206 -15.15 -20.62 -4.38
N ARG A 207 -16.07 -21.31 -3.68
CA ARG A 207 -17.49 -20.96 -3.67
C ARG A 207 -17.74 -19.56 -3.08
N GLN A 208 -17.02 -19.17 -2.02
CA GLN A 208 -17.14 -17.81 -1.46
C GLN A 208 -16.70 -16.74 -2.45
N LEU A 209 -15.60 -16.98 -3.18
CA LEU A 209 -15.12 -16.06 -4.21
C LEU A 209 -16.12 -15.96 -5.38
N ASP A 210 -16.71 -17.08 -5.82
CA ASP A 210 -17.72 -17.10 -6.87
C ASP A 210 -19.02 -16.37 -6.43
N ASN A 211 -19.44 -16.53 -5.18
CA ASN A 211 -20.59 -15.79 -4.61
C ASN A 211 -20.31 -14.27 -4.55
N GLY A 212 -19.11 -13.89 -4.11
CA GLY A 212 -18.67 -12.48 -4.10
C GLY A 212 -18.74 -11.85 -5.49
N ARG A 213 -18.29 -12.57 -6.52
CA ARG A 213 -18.37 -12.13 -7.90
C ARG A 213 -19.83 -11.96 -8.37
N SER A 214 -20.71 -12.92 -8.09
CA SER A 214 -22.13 -12.84 -8.46
C SER A 214 -22.83 -11.63 -7.84
N ILE A 215 -22.49 -11.27 -6.60
CA ILE A 215 -23.00 -10.08 -5.93
C ILE A 215 -22.52 -8.81 -6.67
N LEU A 216 -21.25 -8.74 -7.03
CA LEU A 216 -20.67 -7.59 -7.75
C LEU A 216 -21.31 -7.41 -9.13
N ASP A 217 -21.51 -8.51 -9.88
CA ASP A 217 -22.21 -8.48 -11.17
C ASP A 217 -23.62 -7.90 -11.04
N THR A 218 -24.36 -8.30 -9.98
CA THR A 218 -25.71 -7.77 -9.70
C THR A 218 -25.68 -6.29 -9.37
N ILE A 219 -24.75 -5.85 -8.52
CA ILE A 219 -24.58 -4.44 -8.12
C ILE A 219 -24.19 -3.60 -9.34
N ALA A 220 -23.25 -4.08 -10.16
CA ALA A 220 -22.83 -3.39 -11.37
C ALA A 220 -24.00 -3.22 -12.37
N GLY A 221 -24.89 -4.21 -12.47
CA GLY A 221 -26.10 -4.13 -13.28
C GLY A 221 -27.06 -3.03 -12.80
N GLN A 222 -27.40 -3.06 -11.52
CA GLN A 222 -28.29 -2.05 -10.90
C GLN A 222 -27.75 -0.63 -11.00
N ALA A 223 -26.44 -0.45 -10.78
CA ALA A 223 -25.82 0.85 -10.83
C ALA A 223 -25.75 1.42 -12.27
N ARG A 224 -25.60 0.56 -13.30
CA ARG A 224 -25.70 1.01 -14.72
C ARG A 224 -27.11 1.51 -15.07
N GLU A 225 -28.15 0.90 -14.55
CA GLU A 225 -29.51 1.40 -14.69
C GLU A 225 -29.69 2.75 -14.03
N LEU A 226 -29.16 2.92 -12.80
CA LEU A 226 -29.23 4.18 -12.06
C LEU A 226 -28.51 5.31 -12.81
N SER A 227 -27.41 5.04 -13.51
CA SER A 227 -26.62 6.05 -14.22
C SER A 227 -27.34 6.73 -15.38
N ARG A 228 -28.46 6.15 -15.88
CA ARG A 228 -29.21 6.69 -17.00
C ARG A 228 -30.05 7.92 -16.67
N GLY A 229 -30.37 8.14 -15.38
CA GLY A 229 -31.25 9.22 -14.92
C GLY A 229 -30.62 10.29 -14.04
N VAL A 230 -29.29 10.27 -13.84
CA VAL A 230 -28.62 11.15 -12.89
C VAL A 230 -27.88 12.33 -13.53
N THR A 231 -27.56 13.34 -12.71
CA THR A 231 -26.80 14.53 -13.13
C THR A 231 -25.37 14.17 -13.56
N ALA A 232 -24.69 15.06 -14.29
CA ALA A 232 -23.28 14.82 -14.69
C ALA A 232 -22.36 14.58 -13.48
N ARG A 233 -22.54 15.33 -12.38
CA ARG A 233 -21.76 15.19 -11.14
C ARG A 233 -22.00 13.84 -10.45
N ASP A 234 -23.20 13.35 -10.46
CA ASP A 234 -23.53 12.05 -9.89
C ASP A 234 -23.05 10.91 -10.79
N ARG A 235 -23.00 11.14 -12.10
CA ARG A 235 -22.41 10.20 -13.07
C ARG A 235 -20.92 10.00 -12.82
N ASP A 236 -20.15 11.08 -12.58
CA ASP A 236 -18.73 10.99 -12.23
C ASP A 236 -18.51 10.17 -10.94
N ARG A 237 -19.39 10.32 -9.94
CA ARG A 237 -19.35 9.50 -8.71
C ARG A 237 -19.68 8.04 -8.97
N LEU A 238 -20.65 7.77 -9.81
CA LEU A 238 -20.99 6.41 -10.22
C LEU A 238 -19.86 5.77 -11.04
N ASP A 239 -19.17 6.51 -11.89
CA ASP A 239 -18.03 6.01 -12.64
C ASP A 239 -16.84 5.66 -11.72
N GLN A 240 -16.59 6.46 -10.68
CA GLN A 240 -15.62 6.10 -9.62
C GLN A 240 -16.04 4.82 -8.88
N TYR A 241 -17.31 4.69 -8.55
CA TYR A 241 -17.85 3.47 -7.94
C TYR A 241 -17.70 2.25 -8.87
N PHE A 242 -18.01 2.37 -10.16
CA PHE A 242 -17.83 1.30 -11.13
C PHE A 242 -16.37 0.88 -11.29
N THR A 243 -15.46 1.83 -11.25
CA THR A 243 -14.03 1.55 -11.28
C THR A 243 -13.64 0.72 -10.05
N SER A 244 -14.10 1.10 -8.86
CA SER A 244 -13.84 0.35 -7.62
C SER A 244 -14.43 -1.08 -7.67
N VAL A 245 -15.62 -1.25 -8.24
CA VAL A 245 -16.24 -2.58 -8.41
C VAL A 245 -15.41 -3.44 -9.36
N ARG A 246 -14.95 -2.91 -10.49
CA ARG A 246 -14.09 -3.65 -11.43
C ARG A 246 -12.76 -4.05 -10.81
N ASP A 247 -12.14 -3.16 -10.04
CA ASP A 247 -10.90 -3.46 -9.34
C ASP A 247 -11.09 -4.60 -8.32
N LEU A 248 -12.23 -4.61 -7.63
CA LEU A 248 -12.58 -5.70 -6.71
C LEU A 248 -12.81 -7.02 -7.46
N GLU A 249 -13.50 -7.00 -8.60
CA GLU A 249 -13.67 -8.17 -9.47
C GLU A 249 -12.33 -8.75 -9.92
N HIS A 250 -11.41 -7.90 -10.37
CA HIS A 250 -10.06 -8.33 -10.75
C HIS A 250 -9.29 -8.97 -9.59
N ARG A 251 -9.42 -8.42 -8.38
CA ARG A 251 -8.79 -8.98 -7.18
C ARG A 251 -9.39 -10.34 -6.81
N LEU A 252 -10.71 -10.48 -6.85
CA LEU A 252 -11.38 -11.77 -6.59
C LEU A 252 -10.98 -12.84 -7.62
N GLN A 253 -10.89 -12.48 -8.89
CA GLN A 253 -10.45 -13.37 -9.94
C GLN A 253 -8.98 -13.81 -9.77
N ALA A 254 -8.09 -12.88 -9.41
CA ALA A 254 -6.70 -13.18 -9.09
C ALA A 254 -6.60 -14.12 -7.86
N SER A 255 -7.34 -13.82 -6.80
CA SER A 255 -7.39 -14.67 -5.60
C SER A 255 -7.85 -16.08 -5.91
N ARG A 256 -8.87 -16.23 -6.75
CA ARG A 256 -9.34 -17.56 -7.21
C ARG A 256 -8.24 -18.33 -7.94
N GLY A 257 -7.47 -17.66 -8.79
CA GLY A 257 -6.33 -18.27 -9.47
C GLY A 257 -5.24 -18.76 -8.52
N TRP A 258 -5.06 -18.07 -7.39
CA TRP A 258 -4.10 -18.48 -6.37
C TRP A 258 -4.60 -19.63 -5.50
N GLU A 259 -5.91 -19.76 -5.24
CA GLU A 259 -6.47 -20.87 -4.47
C GLU A 259 -6.27 -22.24 -5.15
N THR A 260 -6.19 -22.27 -6.46
CA THR A 260 -5.93 -23.47 -7.24
C THR A 260 -4.45 -23.86 -7.32
N LYS A 261 -3.53 -22.96 -6.94
CA LYS A 261 -2.09 -23.23 -6.93
C LYS A 261 -1.66 -23.81 -5.58
N PRO A 262 -0.69 -24.73 -5.55
CA PRO A 262 -0.13 -25.21 -4.29
C PRO A 262 0.54 -24.05 -3.53
N LYS A 263 0.48 -24.12 -2.20
CA LYS A 263 1.23 -23.19 -1.34
C LYS A 263 2.72 -23.56 -1.36
N PRO A 264 3.61 -22.58 -1.12
CA PRO A 264 5.05 -22.85 -1.03
C PRO A 264 5.34 -23.86 0.08
N VAL A 265 6.27 -24.77 -0.19
CA VAL A 265 6.79 -25.68 0.84
C VAL A 265 7.98 -25.02 1.54
N VAL A 266 7.94 -24.95 2.84
CA VAL A 266 9.03 -24.45 3.69
C VAL A 266 9.47 -25.53 4.66
N HIS A 267 10.77 -25.63 4.91
CA HIS A 267 11.35 -26.59 5.85
C HIS A 267 11.47 -25.96 7.26
N ALA A 268 10.38 -25.37 7.74
CA ALA A 268 10.28 -24.79 9.07
C ALA A 268 9.10 -25.41 9.81
N PRO A 269 9.26 -25.67 11.12
CA PRO A 269 8.13 -26.15 11.93
C PRO A 269 7.07 -25.05 12.08
N VAL A 270 5.83 -25.47 12.33
CA VAL A 270 4.77 -24.53 12.73
C VAL A 270 5.19 -23.85 14.02
N PRO A 271 5.28 -22.52 14.06
CA PRO A 271 5.68 -21.83 15.29
C PRO A 271 4.64 -22.01 16.39
N VAL A 272 5.12 -22.01 17.60
CA VAL A 272 4.27 -22.02 18.82
C VAL A 272 4.23 -20.59 19.33
N ASP A 273 3.02 -20.06 19.51
CA ASP A 273 2.85 -18.73 20.09
C ASP A 273 3.19 -18.75 21.57
N PRO A 274 4.13 -17.92 22.06
CA PRO A 274 4.42 -17.82 23.46
C PRO A 274 3.19 -17.37 24.26
N THR A 275 2.88 -18.08 25.32
CA THR A 275 1.74 -17.74 26.20
C THR A 275 2.15 -16.80 27.35
N ASN A 276 3.45 -16.72 27.65
CA ASN A 276 3.98 -15.83 28.67
C ASN A 276 4.21 -14.42 28.10
N PRO A 277 3.62 -13.36 28.67
CA PRO A 277 3.88 -11.98 28.25
C PRO A 277 5.37 -11.58 28.33
N ALA A 278 6.15 -12.19 29.23
CA ALA A 278 7.59 -11.94 29.32
C ALA A 278 8.38 -12.45 28.11
N ALA A 279 7.81 -13.32 27.28
CA ALA A 279 8.40 -13.84 26.05
C ALA A 279 8.11 -12.93 24.83
N TYR A 280 7.85 -11.65 25.04
CA TYR A 280 7.56 -10.67 24.00
C TYR A 280 8.62 -10.67 22.89
N MET A 281 9.92 -10.62 23.24
CA MET A 281 11.00 -10.60 22.24
C MET A 281 11.09 -11.90 21.43
N GLU A 282 10.70 -13.03 22.01
CA GLU A 282 10.60 -14.29 21.28
C GLU A 282 9.48 -14.21 20.22
N LYS A 283 8.33 -13.68 20.60
CA LYS A 283 7.21 -13.46 19.69
C LYS A 283 7.56 -12.49 18.56
N VAL A 284 8.23 -11.38 18.88
CA VAL A 284 8.76 -10.44 17.88
C VAL A 284 9.64 -11.16 16.86
N LYS A 285 10.58 -11.98 17.34
CA LYS A 285 11.49 -12.75 16.49
C LYS A 285 10.72 -13.71 15.57
N ILE A 286 9.74 -14.43 16.11
CA ILE A 286 8.90 -15.34 15.30
C ILE A 286 8.16 -14.58 14.21
N MET A 287 7.62 -13.39 14.48
CA MET A 287 6.93 -12.57 13.48
C MET A 287 7.88 -12.06 12.39
N TYR A 288 9.10 -11.68 12.74
CA TYR A 288 10.13 -11.35 11.75
C TYR A 288 10.52 -12.55 10.86
N ASP A 289 10.68 -13.73 11.45
CA ASP A 289 10.99 -14.95 10.70
C ASP A 289 9.86 -15.30 9.73
N LEU A 290 8.60 -15.13 10.12
CA LEU A 290 7.44 -15.31 9.25
C LEU A 290 7.41 -14.28 8.09
N ALA A 291 7.69 -13.01 8.40
CA ALA A 291 7.79 -11.96 7.38
C ALA A 291 8.90 -12.28 6.37
N ARG A 292 10.06 -12.73 6.84
CA ARG A 292 11.18 -13.18 5.99
C ARG A 292 10.77 -14.35 5.10
N LEU A 293 10.18 -15.41 5.65
CA LEU A 293 9.70 -16.56 4.89
C LEU A 293 8.64 -16.17 3.84
N ALA A 294 7.72 -15.26 4.18
CA ALA A 294 6.73 -14.77 3.24
C ALA A 294 7.35 -14.03 2.06
N PHE A 295 8.43 -13.29 2.28
CA PHE A 295 9.19 -12.62 1.22
C PHE A 295 10.06 -13.58 0.40
N GLU A 296 10.72 -14.54 1.04
CA GLU A 296 11.55 -15.54 0.35
C GLU A 296 10.74 -16.40 -0.61
N THR A 297 9.50 -16.73 -0.22
CA THR A 297 8.55 -17.51 -1.03
C THR A 297 7.73 -16.69 -2.00
N ASP A 298 7.91 -15.36 -2.05
CA ASP A 298 7.10 -14.40 -2.79
C ASP A 298 5.59 -14.57 -2.54
N SER A 299 5.22 -14.97 -1.32
CA SER A 299 3.83 -15.14 -0.90
C SER A 299 3.10 -13.81 -0.82
N THR A 300 3.82 -12.74 -0.48
CA THR A 300 3.40 -11.33 -0.52
C THR A 300 4.58 -10.42 -0.79
N ARG A 301 4.30 -9.16 -1.15
CA ARG A 301 5.33 -8.11 -1.35
C ARG A 301 5.13 -6.89 -0.48
N ALA A 302 4.06 -6.86 0.33
CA ALA A 302 3.78 -5.78 1.27
C ALA A 302 3.42 -6.37 2.63
N ILE A 303 4.19 -6.02 3.66
CA ILE A 303 3.96 -6.47 5.04
C ILE A 303 3.99 -5.26 5.96
N THR A 304 3.05 -5.20 6.89
CA THR A 304 3.08 -4.29 8.04
C THR A 304 3.23 -5.10 9.32
N LEU A 305 4.02 -4.63 10.26
CA LEU A 305 4.21 -5.25 11.56
C LEU A 305 4.15 -4.19 12.66
N MET A 306 3.18 -4.30 13.53
CA MET A 306 3.06 -3.47 14.74
C MET A 306 3.72 -4.19 15.91
N LEU A 307 4.65 -3.48 16.55
CA LEU A 307 5.33 -3.91 17.77
C LEU A 307 4.67 -3.16 18.95
N ASP A 308 3.78 -3.78 19.69
CA ASP A 308 3.10 -3.18 20.85
C ASP A 308 3.10 -4.12 22.07
#